data_a7bf884d13fe8ff89285e275c6f19776
#
_entry.id   a7bf884d13fe8ff89285e275c6f19776
#
_cell.length_a   1.000
_cell.length_b   1.000
_cell.length_c   1.000
_cell.angle_alpha   90.00
_cell.angle_beta   90.00
_cell.angle_gamma   90.00
#
_symmetry.space_group_name_H-M   'P 1'
#
loop_
_entity.id
_entity.type
_entity.pdbx_description
1 polymer ?
#
loop_
_entity_poly.entity_id
_entity_poly.type
_entity_poly.pdbx_seq_one_letter_code
_entity_poly.pdbx_strand_id
1 'polypeptide(L)'
;MLKLEAPWGDDTRSWGPPFQSGFDGEEVASYFLSCNRGKTIETVNIKTEQDRIRTLIGEVDIVIENFKPGTFEQIAGEIPDNVIVCSISGYGQHGPRRDEVAFDLTMQARSGIMSITGDADGGPAKVGVAWIDVMTGMNAVSSILAALYQRERNGKGARIDISLWDTALAALVNQGHNALAGITPGRMGSAHPNLVPYKAFEAKDGWFAIGVGTENQWHKLVAALELDAPDHWKDNSARIAERSEVEATVQEAVASIDRSTLERLLIGIPNAPVNTVNEALADEQTEARGGLVEHEGVMTLASPLRFLQPSNEKSDV
;
A
#
# COMPACT_ATOMS: atom_id res chain seq x y z
N MET A 1 4.94 -14.59 16.26
CA MET A 1 4.44 -13.29 16.79
C MET A 1 3.27 -13.58 17.70
N LEU A 2 3.27 -13.04 18.93
CA LEU A 2 2.13 -13.12 19.85
C LEU A 2 1.22 -11.90 19.65
N LYS A 3 -0.07 -12.14 19.48
CA LYS A 3 -1.12 -11.12 19.42
C LYS A 3 -1.98 -11.24 20.67
N LEU A 4 -2.13 -10.15 21.40
CA LEU A 4 -3.07 -10.09 22.52
C LEU A 4 -4.43 -9.60 22.00
N GLU A 5 -5.48 -10.38 22.24
CA GLU A 5 -6.87 -10.00 21.96
C GLU A 5 -7.64 -9.79 23.26
N ALA A 6 -8.58 -8.85 23.23
CA ALA A 6 -9.54 -8.67 24.32
C ALA A 6 -10.43 -9.92 24.48
N PRO A 7 -11.06 -10.14 25.66
CA PRO A 7 -11.97 -11.29 25.86
C PRO A 7 -13.14 -11.39 24.88
N TRP A 8 -13.52 -10.29 24.24
CA TRP A 8 -14.55 -10.25 23.19
C TRP A 8 -13.98 -10.37 21.77
N GLY A 9 -12.68 -10.64 21.63
CA GLY A 9 -12.00 -10.81 20.35
C GLY A 9 -11.55 -9.49 19.71
N ASP A 10 -11.03 -9.61 18.49
CA ASP A 10 -10.69 -8.52 17.59
C ASP A 10 -11.92 -8.18 16.74
N ASP A 11 -12.29 -6.91 16.64
CA ASP A 11 -13.45 -6.45 15.87
C ASP A 11 -13.40 -6.89 14.40
N THR A 12 -12.18 -7.02 13.83
CA THR A 12 -12.00 -7.46 12.45
C THR A 12 -12.46 -8.89 12.18
N ARG A 13 -12.66 -9.72 13.23
CA ARG A 13 -13.25 -11.05 13.09
C ARG A 13 -14.67 -11.00 12.52
N SER A 14 -15.40 -9.91 12.80
CA SER A 14 -16.78 -9.67 12.36
C SER A 14 -16.91 -8.79 11.11
N TRP A 15 -15.80 -8.28 10.55
CA TRP A 15 -15.83 -7.36 9.39
C TRP A 15 -16.02 -8.09 8.05
N GLY A 16 -17.07 -8.88 7.97
CA GLY A 16 -17.54 -9.56 6.75
C GLY A 16 -18.85 -8.98 6.21
N PRO A 17 -19.38 -9.53 5.10
CA PRO A 17 -18.89 -10.68 4.35
C PRO A 17 -17.63 -10.35 3.50
N PRO A 18 -16.89 -11.39 3.01
CA PRO A 18 -17.14 -12.81 3.20
C PRO A 18 -16.65 -13.34 4.54
N PHE A 19 -17.25 -14.42 5.00
CA PHE A 19 -16.82 -15.22 6.13
C PHE A 19 -16.31 -16.58 5.65
N GLN A 20 -15.34 -17.15 6.33
CA GLN A 20 -14.78 -18.46 6.01
C GLN A 20 -14.14 -19.09 7.26
N SER A 21 -13.78 -20.37 7.17
CA SER A 21 -13.07 -21.05 8.25
C SER A 21 -11.71 -20.38 8.47
N GLY A 22 -11.45 -19.97 9.70
CA GLY A 22 -10.21 -19.38 10.13
C GLY A 22 -9.10 -20.41 10.41
N PHE A 23 -7.93 -19.94 10.83
CA PHE A 23 -6.78 -20.77 11.18
C PHE A 23 -7.03 -21.69 12.40
N ASP A 24 -7.97 -21.34 13.25
CA ASP A 24 -8.43 -22.09 14.44
C ASP A 24 -9.69 -22.92 14.17
N GLY A 25 -10.20 -22.91 12.94
CA GLY A 25 -11.43 -23.59 12.54
C GLY A 25 -12.73 -22.82 12.87
N GLU A 26 -12.65 -21.67 13.55
CA GLU A 26 -13.80 -20.78 13.76
C GLU A 26 -14.15 -20.00 12.49
N GLU A 27 -15.43 -19.66 12.31
CA GLU A 27 -15.86 -18.81 11.21
C GLU A 27 -15.50 -17.35 11.50
N VAL A 28 -14.69 -16.75 10.61
CA VAL A 28 -14.21 -15.37 10.74
C VAL A 28 -14.26 -14.64 9.39
N ALA A 29 -14.29 -13.31 9.43
CA ALA A 29 -14.21 -12.51 8.23
C ALA A 29 -12.85 -12.65 7.52
N SER A 30 -12.85 -12.66 6.18
CA SER A 30 -11.61 -12.67 5.38
C SER A 30 -10.70 -11.49 5.69
N TYR A 31 -11.24 -10.38 6.17
CA TYR A 31 -10.47 -9.23 6.63
C TYR A 31 -9.51 -9.62 7.77
N PHE A 32 -10.00 -10.35 8.78
CA PHE A 32 -9.18 -10.85 9.88
C PHE A 32 -8.05 -11.76 9.39
N LEU A 33 -8.34 -12.67 8.47
CA LEU A 33 -7.36 -13.62 7.93
C LEU A 33 -6.26 -12.93 7.14
N SER A 34 -6.58 -11.86 6.42
CA SER A 34 -5.60 -11.11 5.63
C SER A 34 -4.43 -10.54 6.45
N CYS A 35 -4.67 -10.30 7.75
CA CYS A 35 -3.71 -9.63 8.64
C CYS A 35 -3.12 -10.55 9.72
N ASN A 36 -3.67 -11.77 9.94
CA ASN A 36 -3.35 -12.54 11.14
C ASN A 36 -2.64 -13.88 10.90
N ARG A 37 -2.22 -14.17 9.67
CA ARG A 37 -1.48 -15.39 9.34
C ARG A 37 -0.24 -15.56 10.22
N GLY A 38 -0.08 -16.75 10.82
CA GLY A 38 1.09 -17.13 11.61
C GLY A 38 1.23 -16.38 12.94
N LYS A 39 0.18 -15.74 13.44
CA LYS A 39 0.14 -15.15 14.77
C LYS A 39 -0.42 -16.14 15.79
N THR A 40 0.25 -16.29 16.91
CA THR A 40 -0.32 -16.95 18.09
C THR A 40 -1.19 -15.94 18.82
N ILE A 41 -2.40 -16.32 19.19
CA ILE A 41 -3.36 -15.44 19.86
C ILE A 41 -3.44 -15.84 21.34
N GLU A 42 -3.34 -14.83 22.22
CA GLU A 42 -3.61 -14.97 23.66
C GLU A 42 -4.70 -13.97 24.04
N THR A 43 -5.73 -14.44 24.72
CA THR A 43 -6.81 -13.58 25.23
C THR A 43 -6.40 -12.96 26.55
N VAL A 44 -6.38 -11.63 26.61
CA VAL A 44 -5.97 -10.87 27.81
C VAL A 44 -6.88 -9.66 28.01
N ASN A 45 -7.41 -9.51 29.20
CA ASN A 45 -8.17 -8.33 29.60
C ASN A 45 -7.19 -7.23 30.09
N ILE A 46 -6.91 -6.24 29.25
CA ILE A 46 -5.97 -5.15 29.55
C ILE A 46 -6.34 -4.33 30.81
N LYS A 47 -7.58 -4.39 31.29
CA LYS A 47 -8.01 -3.66 32.49
C LYS A 47 -7.74 -4.42 33.78
N THR A 48 -7.81 -5.74 33.75
CA THR A 48 -7.74 -6.61 34.93
C THR A 48 -6.50 -7.48 34.99
N GLU A 49 -5.78 -7.66 33.86
CA GLU A 49 -4.66 -8.58 33.73
C GLU A 49 -3.35 -7.83 33.35
N GLN A 50 -3.17 -6.60 33.89
CA GLN A 50 -1.99 -5.78 33.57
C GLN A 50 -0.68 -6.45 33.96
N ASP A 51 -0.65 -7.22 35.04
CA ASP A 51 0.56 -7.94 35.45
C ASP A 51 0.99 -9.00 34.42
N ARG A 52 0.01 -9.66 33.75
CA ARG A 52 0.32 -10.56 32.64
C ARG A 52 0.96 -9.81 31.47
N ILE A 53 0.44 -8.62 31.14
CA ILE A 53 1.00 -7.79 30.06
C ILE A 53 2.43 -7.35 30.40
N ARG A 54 2.67 -6.91 31.64
CA ARG A 54 4.02 -6.52 32.11
C ARG A 54 5.01 -7.68 32.04
N THR A 55 4.57 -8.87 32.43
CA THR A 55 5.40 -10.09 32.30
C THR A 55 5.75 -10.33 30.83
N LEU A 56 4.78 -10.31 29.92
CA LEU A 56 5.01 -10.49 28.49
C LEU A 56 5.95 -9.43 27.90
N ILE A 57 5.82 -8.17 28.30
CA ILE A 57 6.74 -7.10 27.85
C ILE A 57 8.19 -7.42 28.24
N GLY A 58 8.41 -8.03 29.40
CA GLY A 58 9.75 -8.48 29.83
C GLY A 58 10.32 -9.67 29.07
N GLU A 59 9.47 -10.43 28.35
CA GLU A 59 9.83 -11.64 27.62
C GLU A 59 10.01 -11.43 26.11
N VAL A 60 9.71 -10.22 25.59
CA VAL A 60 9.74 -9.94 24.16
C VAL A 60 10.79 -8.90 23.79
N ASP A 61 11.24 -8.95 22.54
CA ASP A 61 12.16 -7.95 21.98
C ASP A 61 11.45 -6.68 21.52
N ILE A 62 10.21 -6.83 21.04
CA ILE A 62 9.47 -5.78 20.36
C ILE A 62 8.02 -5.80 20.85
N VAL A 63 7.52 -4.64 21.18
CA VAL A 63 6.10 -4.39 21.44
C VAL A 63 5.56 -3.48 20.36
N ILE A 64 4.44 -3.84 19.75
CA ILE A 64 3.67 -3.00 18.82
C ILE A 64 2.32 -2.75 19.49
N GLU A 65 1.95 -1.47 19.59
CA GLU A 65 0.67 -1.07 20.18
C GLU A 65 0.02 0.04 19.35
N ASN A 66 -1.30 0.15 19.45
CA ASN A 66 -2.07 1.18 18.76
C ASN A 66 -3.16 1.79 19.65
N PHE A 67 -2.88 1.92 20.95
CA PHE A 67 -3.78 2.58 21.89
C PHE A 67 -3.77 4.11 21.70
N LYS A 68 -4.70 4.77 22.35
CA LYS A 68 -4.62 6.23 22.51
C LYS A 68 -3.30 6.61 23.19
N PRO A 69 -2.64 7.69 22.78
CA PRO A 69 -1.40 8.17 23.40
C PRO A 69 -1.51 8.26 24.92
N GLY A 70 -0.53 7.70 25.63
CA GLY A 70 -0.47 7.64 27.10
C GLY A 70 -1.19 6.45 27.73
N THR A 71 -1.98 5.68 26.98
CA THR A 71 -2.67 4.49 27.50
C THR A 71 -1.69 3.33 27.71
N PHE A 72 -0.80 3.12 26.75
CA PHE A 72 0.17 2.03 26.82
C PHE A 72 1.10 2.17 28.02
N GLU A 73 1.60 3.36 28.31
CA GLU A 73 2.48 3.66 29.43
C GLU A 73 1.81 3.33 30.78
N GLN A 74 0.50 3.60 30.89
CA GLN A 74 -0.26 3.28 32.11
C GLN A 74 -0.40 1.76 32.32
N ILE A 75 -0.53 0.99 31.24
CA ILE A 75 -0.66 -0.48 31.28
C ILE A 75 0.69 -1.15 31.49
N ALA A 76 1.69 -0.73 30.72
CA ALA A 76 3.01 -1.36 30.65
C ALA A 76 3.83 -1.17 31.91
N GLY A 77 3.70 -0.03 32.60
CA GLY A 77 4.57 0.34 33.72
C GLY A 77 6.03 0.54 33.29
N GLU A 78 6.95 -0.02 34.04
CA GLU A 78 8.39 0.03 33.71
C GLU A 78 8.69 -0.95 32.55
N ILE A 79 9.30 -0.45 31.51
CA ILE A 79 9.66 -1.23 30.31
C ILE A 79 11.18 -1.39 30.26
N PRO A 80 11.70 -2.63 30.09
CA PRO A 80 13.13 -2.87 30.02
C PRO A 80 13.82 -2.00 28.95
N ASP A 81 15.01 -1.51 29.25
CA ASP A 81 15.78 -0.59 28.40
C ASP A 81 16.11 -1.16 27.02
N ASN A 82 16.13 -2.49 26.87
CA ASN A 82 16.43 -3.17 25.61
C ASN A 82 15.21 -3.46 24.76
N VAL A 83 13.99 -3.23 25.25
CA VAL A 83 12.76 -3.48 24.50
C VAL A 83 12.49 -2.33 23.53
N ILE A 84 12.17 -2.68 22.28
CA ILE A 84 11.72 -1.73 21.26
C ILE A 84 10.20 -1.61 21.36
N VAL A 85 9.68 -0.41 21.52
CA VAL A 85 8.25 -0.14 21.49
C VAL A 85 7.91 0.70 20.28
N CYS A 86 7.00 0.18 19.43
CA CYS A 86 6.46 0.86 18.27
C CYS A 86 5.00 1.23 18.54
N SER A 87 4.74 2.51 18.76
CA SER A 87 3.41 3.08 18.95
C SER A 87 2.86 3.58 17.63
N ILE A 88 1.74 3.01 17.18
CA ILE A 88 1.05 3.40 15.95
C ILE A 88 -0.21 4.16 16.36
N SER A 89 -0.38 5.39 15.87
CA SER A 89 -1.54 6.20 16.22
C SER A 89 -2.05 7.01 15.02
N GLY A 90 -3.22 7.61 15.15
CA GLY A 90 -3.78 8.43 14.08
C GLY A 90 -2.92 9.67 13.77
N TYR A 91 -2.55 10.42 14.81
CA TYR A 91 -1.90 11.73 14.67
C TYR A 91 -0.54 11.84 15.38
N GLY A 92 0.02 10.74 15.86
CA GLY A 92 1.27 10.73 16.63
C GLY A 92 1.07 10.97 18.12
N GLN A 93 2.17 10.84 18.87
CA GLN A 93 2.18 11.00 20.32
C GLN A 93 2.12 12.48 20.76
N HIS A 94 2.23 13.41 19.80
CA HIS A 94 2.29 14.86 20.05
C HIS A 94 1.36 15.64 19.12
N GLY A 95 1.17 16.92 19.43
CA GLY A 95 0.41 17.84 18.59
C GLY A 95 -1.06 18.00 19.00
N PRO A 96 -1.76 18.96 18.36
CA PRO A 96 -3.11 19.36 18.77
C PRO A 96 -4.19 18.28 18.55
N ARG A 97 -3.89 17.25 17.75
CA ARG A 97 -4.85 16.20 17.39
C ARG A 97 -4.52 14.83 17.98
N ARG A 98 -3.52 14.75 18.87
CA ARG A 98 -3.04 13.48 19.42
C ARG A 98 -4.15 12.59 20.01
N ASP A 99 -5.20 13.19 20.56
CA ASP A 99 -6.30 12.48 21.22
C ASP A 99 -7.50 12.21 20.30
N GLU A 100 -7.43 12.66 19.02
CA GLU A 100 -8.46 12.37 18.03
C GLU A 100 -8.39 10.91 17.57
N VAL A 101 -9.56 10.30 17.38
CA VAL A 101 -9.65 8.96 16.77
C VAL A 101 -9.48 9.05 15.26
N ALA A 102 -8.88 8.01 14.68
CA ALA A 102 -8.61 7.95 13.25
C ALA A 102 -8.81 6.54 12.71
N PHE A 103 -9.23 6.49 11.46
CA PHE A 103 -9.22 5.33 10.59
C PHE A 103 -8.63 5.74 9.24
N ASP A 104 -8.22 4.79 8.44
CA ASP A 104 -7.68 4.99 7.10
C ASP A 104 -8.52 5.99 6.27
N LEU A 105 -9.83 5.81 6.20
CA LEU A 105 -10.74 6.70 5.48
C LEU A 105 -10.61 8.16 5.92
N THR A 106 -10.59 8.40 7.24
CA THR A 106 -10.51 9.76 7.78
C THR A 106 -9.14 10.39 7.54
N MET A 107 -8.08 9.58 7.49
CA MET A 107 -6.74 10.02 7.12
C MET A 107 -6.63 10.33 5.64
N GLN A 108 -7.13 9.49 4.75
CA GLN A 108 -7.18 9.78 3.32
C GLN A 108 -7.95 11.07 3.03
N ALA A 109 -9.05 11.31 3.74
CA ALA A 109 -9.83 12.53 3.59
C ALA A 109 -9.07 13.78 4.06
N ARG A 110 -8.51 13.74 5.28
CA ARG A 110 -7.90 14.90 5.92
C ARG A 110 -6.53 15.26 5.33
N SER A 111 -5.74 14.27 4.88
CA SER A 111 -4.42 14.48 4.28
C SER A 111 -4.44 15.09 2.88
N GLY A 112 -5.61 15.15 2.25
CA GLY A 112 -5.74 15.61 0.88
C GLY A 112 -5.67 14.53 -0.20
N ILE A 113 -5.36 13.27 0.14
CA ILE A 113 -5.30 12.15 -0.83
C ILE A 113 -6.62 12.03 -1.60
N MET A 114 -7.78 12.13 -0.92
CA MET A 114 -9.07 12.06 -1.60
C MET A 114 -9.36 13.27 -2.51
N SER A 115 -8.68 14.40 -2.31
CA SER A 115 -8.82 15.56 -3.20
C SER A 115 -8.14 15.37 -4.55
N ILE A 116 -7.21 14.41 -4.65
CA ILE A 116 -6.44 14.09 -5.86
C ILE A 116 -6.77 12.70 -6.43
N THR A 117 -7.68 11.96 -5.81
CA THR A 117 -8.06 10.58 -6.18
C THR A 117 -9.48 10.55 -6.71
N GLY A 118 -9.67 9.91 -7.87
CA GLY A 118 -10.96 9.79 -8.56
C GLY A 118 -11.03 10.59 -9.86
N ASP A 119 -12.14 10.47 -10.57
CA ASP A 119 -12.38 11.16 -11.83
C ASP A 119 -12.47 12.67 -11.64
N ALA A 120 -12.04 13.43 -12.66
CA ALA A 120 -11.98 14.89 -12.61
C ALA A 120 -13.34 15.51 -12.25
N ASP A 121 -14.41 15.01 -12.86
CA ASP A 121 -15.79 15.47 -12.67
C ASP A 121 -16.55 14.66 -11.60
N GLY A 122 -15.89 13.66 -10.99
CA GLY A 122 -16.45 12.82 -9.95
C GLY A 122 -16.35 13.42 -8.54
N GLY A 123 -16.92 12.71 -7.57
CA GLY A 123 -16.70 12.98 -6.14
C GLY A 123 -15.30 12.55 -5.66
N PRO A 124 -14.89 12.97 -4.44
CA PRO A 124 -13.66 12.45 -3.85
C PRO A 124 -13.76 10.95 -3.63
N ALA A 125 -12.72 10.22 -3.99
CA ALA A 125 -12.64 8.77 -3.83
C ALA A 125 -11.47 8.38 -2.91
N LYS A 126 -11.66 7.31 -2.12
CA LYS A 126 -10.55 6.68 -1.40
C LYS A 126 -9.90 5.60 -2.26
N VAL A 127 -8.67 5.26 -1.96
CA VAL A 127 -8.05 4.02 -2.49
C VAL A 127 -8.85 2.81 -2.03
N GLY A 128 -9.02 1.80 -2.87
CA GLY A 128 -9.90 0.65 -2.64
C GLY A 128 -9.59 -0.18 -1.39
N VAL A 129 -8.37 -0.12 -0.89
CA VAL A 129 -7.91 -0.75 0.36
C VAL A 129 -7.61 0.29 1.43
N ALA A 130 -7.34 -0.15 2.67
CA ALA A 130 -6.85 0.71 3.76
C ALA A 130 -5.37 1.08 3.51
N TRP A 131 -5.15 1.94 2.51
CA TRP A 131 -3.83 2.22 1.95
C TRP A 131 -2.87 2.87 2.94
N ILE A 132 -3.36 3.82 3.74
CA ILE A 132 -2.55 4.51 4.74
C ILE A 132 -2.17 3.56 5.87
N ASP A 133 -3.08 2.68 6.30
CA ASP A 133 -2.80 1.66 7.31
C ASP A 133 -1.68 0.72 6.82
N VAL A 134 -1.76 0.25 5.58
CA VAL A 134 -0.73 -0.63 4.97
C VAL A 134 0.63 0.08 4.93
N MET A 135 0.68 1.32 4.43
CA MET A 135 1.92 2.10 4.38
C MET A 135 2.48 2.39 5.78
N THR A 136 1.61 2.66 6.76
CA THR A 136 2.00 2.87 8.15
C THR A 136 2.64 1.61 8.74
N GLY A 137 2.05 0.44 8.45
CA GLY A 137 2.63 -0.85 8.81
C GLY A 137 4.02 -1.08 8.19
N MET A 138 4.22 -0.73 6.92
CA MET A 138 5.53 -0.80 6.25
C MET A 138 6.55 0.15 6.90
N ASN A 139 6.16 1.37 7.25
CA ASN A 139 7.01 2.32 7.96
C ASN A 139 7.37 1.80 9.36
N ALA A 140 6.42 1.18 10.05
CA ALA A 140 6.67 0.54 11.36
C ALA A 140 7.71 -0.58 11.24
N VAL A 141 7.59 -1.48 10.25
CA VAL A 141 8.58 -2.53 9.99
C VAL A 141 9.96 -1.94 9.73
N SER A 142 10.08 -0.92 8.88
CA SER A 142 11.36 -0.28 8.56
C SER A 142 12.00 0.36 9.79
N SER A 143 11.20 1.05 10.61
CA SER A 143 11.66 1.69 11.84
C SER A 143 12.09 0.68 12.90
N ILE A 144 11.35 -0.43 13.05
CA ILE A 144 11.68 -1.53 13.96
C ILE A 144 13.00 -2.18 13.54
N LEU A 145 13.21 -2.44 12.23
CA LEU A 145 14.47 -3.01 11.74
C LEU A 145 15.66 -2.07 11.99
N ALA A 146 15.49 -0.78 11.80
CA ALA A 146 16.52 0.22 12.13
C ALA A 146 16.82 0.24 13.63
N ALA A 147 15.80 0.15 14.48
CA ALA A 147 15.97 0.10 15.93
C ALA A 147 16.64 -1.20 16.40
N LEU A 148 16.31 -2.34 15.79
CA LEU A 148 17.00 -3.63 16.05
C LEU A 148 18.48 -3.53 15.68
N TYR A 149 18.81 -3.00 14.50
CA TYR A 149 20.20 -2.80 14.10
C TYR A 149 20.97 -1.88 15.07
N GLN A 150 20.32 -0.81 15.55
CA GLN A 150 20.91 0.06 16.55
C GLN A 150 21.11 -0.66 17.89
N ARG A 151 20.13 -1.48 18.32
CA ARG A 151 20.19 -2.26 19.57
C ARG A 151 21.35 -3.25 19.58
N GLU A 152 21.61 -3.93 18.46
CA GLU A 152 22.77 -4.82 18.31
C GLU A 152 24.11 -4.10 18.58
N ARG A 153 24.18 -2.80 18.37
CA ARG A 153 25.40 -2.01 18.54
C ARG A 153 25.53 -1.38 19.93
N ASN A 154 24.44 -1.06 20.60
CA ASN A 154 24.47 -0.29 21.86
C ASN A 154 23.71 -0.95 23.02
N GLY A 155 23.06 -2.10 22.78
CA GLY A 155 22.29 -2.83 23.79
C GLY A 155 20.96 -2.17 24.19
N LYS A 156 20.58 -1.04 23.56
CA LYS A 156 19.40 -0.26 23.95
C LYS A 156 18.26 -0.42 22.96
N GLY A 157 17.05 -0.58 23.46
CA GLY A 157 15.82 -0.50 22.68
C GLY A 157 15.52 0.92 22.21
N ALA A 158 14.32 1.11 21.69
CA ALA A 158 13.87 2.40 21.17
C ALA A 158 12.38 2.62 21.45
N ARG A 159 11.98 3.88 21.47
CA ARG A 159 10.58 4.29 21.39
C ARG A 159 10.34 4.86 20.01
N ILE A 160 9.44 4.25 19.25
CA ILE A 160 9.12 4.59 17.87
C ILE A 160 7.70 5.13 17.84
N ASP A 161 7.54 6.36 17.38
CA ASP A 161 6.25 7.01 17.15
C ASP A 161 5.96 7.03 15.65
N ILE A 162 4.94 6.29 15.24
CA ILE A 162 4.49 6.21 13.85
C ILE A 162 3.05 6.69 13.78
N SER A 163 2.79 7.71 12.95
CA SER A 163 1.44 8.20 12.76
C SER A 163 0.90 7.93 11.35
N LEU A 164 -0.40 7.66 11.27
CA LEU A 164 -1.11 7.61 9.99
C LEU A 164 -1.02 8.96 9.28
N TRP A 165 -1.06 10.06 10.05
CA TRP A 165 -0.98 11.42 9.52
C TRP A 165 0.33 11.69 8.79
N ASP A 166 1.47 11.42 9.41
CA ASP A 166 2.78 11.64 8.78
C ASP A 166 2.97 10.75 7.57
N THR A 167 2.51 9.49 7.67
CA THR A 167 2.51 8.54 6.56
C THR A 167 1.68 9.07 5.38
N ALA A 168 0.46 9.58 5.65
CA ALA A 168 -0.42 10.11 4.63
C ALA A 168 0.16 11.37 3.95
N LEU A 169 0.81 12.26 4.70
CA LEU A 169 1.49 13.43 4.13
C LEU A 169 2.68 13.00 3.27
N ALA A 170 3.50 12.06 3.73
CA ALA A 170 4.62 11.53 2.95
C ALA A 170 4.16 10.87 1.64
N ALA A 171 2.98 10.23 1.64
CA ALA A 171 2.39 9.59 0.48
C ALA A 171 1.93 10.56 -0.62
N LEU A 172 1.83 11.87 -0.34
CA LEU A 172 1.49 12.88 -1.36
C LEU A 172 2.59 13.07 -2.42
N VAL A 173 3.83 12.76 -2.11
CA VAL A 173 4.99 12.77 -3.02
C VAL A 173 5.01 14.04 -3.90
N ASN A 174 4.96 13.87 -5.25
CA ASN A 174 4.97 14.98 -6.20
C ASN A 174 3.77 15.92 -6.09
N GLN A 175 2.59 15.42 -5.72
CA GLN A 175 1.41 16.27 -5.55
C GLN A 175 1.55 17.20 -4.34
N GLY A 176 2.17 16.74 -3.25
CA GLY A 176 2.54 17.58 -2.12
C GLY A 176 3.53 18.67 -2.53
N HIS A 177 4.56 18.33 -3.33
CA HIS A 177 5.51 19.30 -3.85
C HIS A 177 4.89 20.29 -4.85
N ASN A 178 3.94 19.85 -5.68
CA ASN A 178 3.18 20.73 -6.55
C ASN A 178 2.41 21.78 -5.73
N ALA A 179 1.76 21.36 -4.64
CA ALA A 179 1.06 22.26 -3.74
C ALA A 179 1.99 23.28 -3.08
N LEU A 180 3.18 22.85 -2.62
CA LEU A 180 4.22 23.71 -2.05
C LEU A 180 4.77 24.71 -3.10
N ALA A 181 4.74 24.37 -4.38
CA ALA A 181 5.11 25.25 -5.49
C ALA A 181 3.96 26.20 -5.92
N GLY A 182 2.83 26.21 -5.21
CA GLY A 182 1.70 27.10 -5.48
C GLY A 182 0.70 26.59 -6.52
N ILE A 183 0.84 25.33 -6.96
CA ILE A 183 -0.12 24.67 -7.85
C ILE A 183 -1.17 23.98 -6.98
N THR A 184 -2.45 24.12 -7.30
CA THR A 184 -3.52 23.38 -6.62
C THR A 184 -3.72 22.02 -7.30
N PRO A 185 -3.30 20.89 -6.71
CA PRO A 185 -3.55 19.57 -7.28
C PRO A 185 -5.03 19.24 -7.31
N GLY A 186 -5.45 18.50 -8.34
CA GLY A 186 -6.82 18.06 -8.50
C GLY A 186 -6.91 16.60 -8.94
N ARG A 187 -8.14 16.10 -9.02
CA ARG A 187 -8.42 14.74 -9.53
C ARG A 187 -8.23 14.72 -11.05
N MET A 188 -7.60 13.68 -11.53
CA MET A 188 -7.28 13.45 -12.94
C MET A 188 -7.63 12.04 -13.42
N GLY A 189 -8.51 11.35 -12.69
CA GLY A 189 -8.78 9.92 -12.94
C GLY A 189 -7.51 9.09 -12.77
N SER A 190 -7.16 8.36 -13.80
CA SER A 190 -5.91 7.58 -13.86
C SER A 190 -4.73 8.35 -14.47
N ALA A 191 -4.91 9.63 -14.88
CA ALA A 191 -3.87 10.37 -15.59
C ALA A 191 -2.76 10.87 -14.64
N HIS A 192 -1.53 10.85 -15.14
CA HIS A 192 -0.37 11.42 -14.44
C HIS A 192 -0.30 12.95 -14.67
N PRO A 193 -0.05 13.77 -13.63
CA PRO A 193 -0.04 15.22 -13.77
C PRO A 193 1.06 15.76 -14.71
N ASN A 194 2.19 15.08 -14.77
CA ASN A 194 3.41 15.60 -15.41
C ASN A 194 3.89 14.77 -16.63
N LEU A 195 3.17 13.71 -17.02
CA LEU A 195 3.50 12.85 -18.15
C LEU A 195 2.30 12.65 -19.05
N VAL A 196 2.49 12.67 -20.38
CA VAL A 196 1.43 12.52 -21.37
C VAL A 196 1.96 11.75 -22.60
N PRO A 197 1.25 10.68 -23.06
CA PRO A 197 0.13 10.04 -22.38
C PRO A 197 0.60 9.16 -21.23
N TYR A 198 -0.11 9.17 -20.11
CA TYR A 198 0.12 8.29 -18.98
C TYR A 198 -1.21 8.12 -18.23
N LYS A 199 -2.06 7.18 -18.69
CA LYS A 199 -3.37 6.91 -18.11
C LYS A 199 -3.95 5.59 -18.62
N ALA A 200 -5.12 5.20 -18.10
CA ALA A 200 -5.93 4.14 -18.70
C ALA A 200 -6.80 4.68 -19.85
N PHE A 201 -6.85 3.93 -20.94
CA PHE A 201 -7.66 4.17 -22.12
C PHE A 201 -8.68 3.03 -22.27
N GLU A 202 -9.83 3.31 -22.90
CA GLU A 202 -10.84 2.30 -23.17
C GLU A 202 -10.49 1.58 -24.47
N ALA A 203 -10.03 0.33 -24.36
CA ALA A 203 -9.80 -0.58 -25.46
C ALA A 203 -11.11 -1.31 -25.82
N LYS A 204 -11.11 -2.10 -26.90
CA LYS A 204 -12.29 -2.80 -27.43
C LYS A 204 -12.99 -3.69 -26.38
N ASP A 205 -12.25 -4.29 -25.47
CA ASP A 205 -12.72 -5.29 -24.50
C ASP A 205 -12.43 -4.92 -23.04
N GLY A 206 -12.16 -3.65 -22.75
CA GLY A 206 -11.98 -3.12 -21.40
C GLY A 206 -10.87 -2.07 -21.29
N TRP A 207 -10.56 -1.66 -20.06
CA TRP A 207 -9.57 -0.62 -19.80
C TRP A 207 -8.13 -1.15 -19.93
N PHE A 208 -7.28 -0.31 -20.52
CA PHE A 208 -5.87 -0.60 -20.75
C PHE A 208 -4.99 0.60 -20.40
N ALA A 209 -4.03 0.41 -19.51
CA ALA A 209 -3.11 1.46 -19.07
C ALA A 209 -1.90 1.56 -20.01
N ILE A 210 -1.54 2.79 -20.39
CA ILE A 210 -0.35 3.10 -21.18
C ILE A 210 0.41 4.20 -20.48
N GLY A 211 1.72 4.01 -20.24
CA GLY A 211 2.57 4.96 -19.57
C GLY A 211 3.80 5.35 -20.42
N VAL A 212 3.81 6.57 -20.94
CA VAL A 212 4.96 7.13 -21.66
C VAL A 212 5.75 8.01 -20.71
N GLY A 213 6.94 7.54 -20.30
CA GLY A 213 7.83 8.27 -19.39
C GLY A 213 9.04 8.89 -20.07
N THR A 214 9.31 8.53 -21.35
CA THR A 214 10.46 9.04 -22.10
C THR A 214 10.08 9.33 -23.56
N GLU A 215 10.86 10.22 -24.22
CA GLU A 215 10.61 10.54 -25.62
C GLU A 215 10.80 9.34 -26.54
N ASN A 216 11.72 8.43 -26.23
CA ASN A 216 11.87 7.18 -26.97
C ASN A 216 10.61 6.29 -26.90
N GLN A 217 9.95 6.23 -25.75
CA GLN A 217 8.67 5.51 -25.60
C GLN A 217 7.57 6.19 -26.38
N TRP A 218 7.56 7.54 -26.45
CA TRP A 218 6.62 8.27 -27.29
C TRP A 218 6.77 7.90 -28.78
N HIS A 219 7.99 7.92 -29.30
CA HIS A 219 8.24 7.54 -30.70
C HIS A 219 7.83 6.09 -30.98
N LYS A 220 8.07 5.18 -30.04
CA LYS A 220 7.60 3.79 -30.16
C LYS A 220 6.09 3.70 -30.18
N LEU A 221 5.39 4.47 -29.33
CA LEU A 221 3.93 4.48 -29.27
C LEU A 221 3.33 4.98 -30.59
N VAL A 222 3.85 6.10 -31.11
CA VAL A 222 3.44 6.65 -32.41
C VAL A 222 3.58 5.63 -33.51
N ALA A 223 4.72 4.95 -33.57
CA ALA A 223 4.96 3.92 -34.59
C ALA A 223 4.09 2.68 -34.42
N ALA A 224 3.89 2.19 -33.18
CA ALA A 224 3.14 0.98 -32.91
C ALA A 224 1.63 1.12 -33.13
N LEU A 225 1.09 2.30 -32.86
CA LEU A 225 -0.34 2.61 -33.05
C LEU A 225 -0.61 3.42 -34.33
N GLU A 226 0.41 3.68 -35.17
CA GLU A 226 0.33 4.45 -36.40
C GLU A 226 -0.35 5.82 -36.19
N LEU A 227 0.00 6.51 -35.09
CA LEU A 227 -0.64 7.78 -34.72
C LEU A 227 -0.28 8.89 -35.71
N ASP A 228 -1.28 9.66 -36.11
CA ASP A 228 -1.09 10.94 -36.81
C ASP A 228 -0.71 12.01 -35.77
N ALA A 229 0.58 12.04 -35.43
CA ALA A 229 1.11 12.89 -34.37
C ALA A 229 1.94 14.04 -34.95
N PRO A 230 1.62 15.32 -34.64
CA PRO A 230 2.43 16.47 -35.03
C PRO A 230 3.85 16.42 -34.49
N ASP A 231 4.83 16.91 -35.25
CA ASP A 231 6.25 16.87 -34.88
C ASP A 231 6.56 17.51 -33.51
N HIS A 232 5.82 18.51 -33.10
CA HIS A 232 6.05 19.19 -31.81
C HIS A 232 5.65 18.31 -30.60
N TRP A 233 4.82 17.27 -30.76
CA TRP A 233 4.53 16.32 -29.69
C TRP A 233 5.70 15.39 -29.33
N LYS A 234 6.82 15.49 -30.02
CA LYS A 234 8.05 14.80 -29.59
C LYS A 234 8.50 15.16 -28.19
N ASP A 235 8.17 16.37 -27.72
CA ASP A 235 8.51 16.88 -26.40
C ASP A 235 7.34 16.71 -25.39
N ASN A 236 7.60 16.16 -24.21
CA ASN A 236 6.57 15.96 -23.18
C ASN A 236 5.89 17.27 -22.75
N SER A 237 6.63 18.39 -22.75
CA SER A 237 6.07 19.71 -22.42
C SER A 237 4.98 20.14 -23.41
N ALA A 238 5.16 19.87 -24.71
CA ALA A 238 4.15 20.14 -25.74
C ALA A 238 2.93 19.21 -25.53
N ARG A 239 3.17 17.91 -25.26
CA ARG A 239 2.08 16.98 -24.96
C ARG A 239 1.30 17.34 -23.71
N ILE A 240 1.94 17.90 -22.68
CA ILE A 240 1.23 18.40 -21.48
C ILE A 240 0.36 19.61 -21.85
N ALA A 241 0.85 20.53 -22.66
CA ALA A 241 0.09 21.71 -23.08
C ALA A 241 -1.14 21.33 -23.91
N GLU A 242 -1.04 20.30 -24.73
CA GLU A 242 -2.11 19.78 -25.61
C GLU A 242 -2.65 18.42 -25.15
N ARG A 243 -2.64 18.18 -23.85
CA ARG A 243 -3.02 16.89 -23.21
C ARG A 243 -4.29 16.28 -23.80
N SER A 244 -5.35 17.07 -23.89
CA SER A 244 -6.67 16.58 -24.33
C SER A 244 -6.63 16.04 -25.76
N GLU A 245 -5.88 16.68 -26.64
CA GLU A 245 -5.73 16.26 -28.05
C GLU A 245 -4.87 14.99 -28.14
N VAL A 246 -3.74 14.97 -27.44
CA VAL A 246 -2.85 13.79 -27.40
C VAL A 246 -3.60 12.57 -26.86
N GLU A 247 -4.31 12.73 -25.73
CA GLU A 247 -5.05 11.62 -25.12
C GLU A 247 -6.22 11.16 -25.98
N ALA A 248 -6.91 12.09 -26.68
CA ALA A 248 -7.97 11.74 -27.63
C ALA A 248 -7.43 10.95 -28.83
N THR A 249 -6.29 11.37 -29.41
CA THR A 249 -5.64 10.66 -30.51
C THR A 249 -5.25 9.23 -30.11
N VAL A 250 -4.67 9.04 -28.93
CA VAL A 250 -4.34 7.70 -28.41
C VAL A 250 -5.62 6.90 -28.15
N GLN A 251 -6.65 7.51 -27.56
CA GLN A 251 -7.94 6.86 -27.29
C GLN A 251 -8.58 6.33 -28.58
N GLU A 252 -8.62 7.12 -29.64
CA GLU A 252 -9.16 6.72 -30.93
C GLU A 252 -8.42 5.51 -31.50
N ALA A 253 -7.10 5.52 -31.46
CA ALA A 253 -6.26 4.44 -31.95
C ALA A 253 -6.48 3.12 -31.18
N VAL A 254 -6.65 3.15 -29.86
CA VAL A 254 -6.79 1.93 -29.05
C VAL A 254 -8.21 1.38 -28.99
N ALA A 255 -9.24 2.19 -29.25
CA ALA A 255 -10.65 1.84 -29.04
C ALA A 255 -11.11 0.59 -29.81
N SER A 256 -10.51 0.32 -30.97
CA SER A 256 -10.86 -0.84 -31.82
C SER A 256 -10.00 -2.08 -31.58
N ILE A 257 -8.97 -1.98 -30.73
CA ILE A 257 -7.97 -3.03 -30.49
C ILE A 257 -8.27 -3.72 -29.16
N ASP A 258 -8.20 -5.04 -29.12
CA ASP A 258 -8.34 -5.78 -27.87
C ASP A 258 -7.08 -5.70 -27.00
N ARG A 259 -7.25 -5.83 -25.67
CA ARG A 259 -6.18 -5.68 -24.68
C ARG A 259 -4.99 -6.60 -24.94
N SER A 260 -5.23 -7.85 -25.31
CA SER A 260 -4.16 -8.82 -25.56
C SER A 260 -3.34 -8.48 -26.82
N THR A 261 -3.95 -7.84 -27.80
CA THR A 261 -3.25 -7.32 -28.98
C THR A 261 -2.44 -6.07 -28.62
N LEU A 262 -2.98 -5.17 -27.80
CA LEU A 262 -2.25 -3.99 -27.31
C LEU A 262 -0.98 -4.39 -26.55
N GLU A 263 -1.03 -5.38 -25.68
CA GLU A 263 0.15 -5.90 -24.97
C GLU A 263 1.27 -6.33 -25.93
N ARG A 264 0.90 -7.01 -27.02
CA ARG A 264 1.88 -7.45 -28.04
C ARG A 264 2.42 -6.29 -28.87
N LEU A 265 1.57 -5.32 -29.23
CA LEU A 265 1.98 -4.16 -30.03
C LEU A 265 2.88 -3.20 -29.27
N LEU A 266 2.64 -3.03 -27.96
CA LEU A 266 3.30 -2.04 -27.13
C LEU A 266 4.51 -2.60 -26.34
N ILE A 267 5.12 -3.69 -26.81
CA ILE A 267 6.34 -4.23 -26.20
C ILE A 267 7.43 -3.15 -26.11
N GLY A 268 7.96 -2.95 -24.90
CA GLY A 268 8.99 -1.93 -24.62
C GLY A 268 8.44 -0.53 -24.30
N ILE A 269 7.14 -0.42 -24.14
CA ILE A 269 6.42 0.71 -23.55
C ILE A 269 5.71 0.17 -22.32
N PRO A 270 5.77 0.82 -21.13
CA PRO A 270 4.98 0.41 -19.97
C PRO A 270 3.49 0.39 -20.30
N ASN A 271 2.89 -0.77 -20.23
CA ASN A 271 1.47 -0.97 -20.51
C ASN A 271 0.93 -2.18 -19.74
N ALA A 272 -0.36 -2.21 -19.46
CA ALA A 272 -1.05 -3.36 -18.89
C ALA A 272 -2.58 -3.26 -19.06
N PRO A 273 -3.30 -4.38 -19.13
CA PRO A 273 -4.73 -4.38 -18.92
C PRO A 273 -5.07 -3.92 -17.50
N VAL A 274 -6.19 -3.23 -17.32
CA VAL A 274 -6.73 -2.96 -15.99
C VAL A 274 -7.47 -4.20 -15.53
N ASN A 275 -6.78 -5.06 -14.81
CA ASN A 275 -7.29 -6.32 -14.32
C ASN A 275 -8.23 -6.15 -13.12
N THR A 276 -9.20 -7.02 -13.00
CA THR A 276 -9.88 -7.28 -11.73
C THR A 276 -8.92 -7.96 -10.75
N VAL A 277 -9.25 -7.93 -9.45
CA VAL A 277 -8.46 -8.63 -8.44
C VAL A 277 -8.37 -10.13 -8.75
N ASN A 278 -9.46 -10.75 -9.23
CA ASN A 278 -9.46 -12.17 -9.58
C ASN A 278 -8.53 -12.48 -10.75
N GLU A 279 -8.52 -11.65 -11.79
CA GLU A 279 -7.59 -11.79 -12.92
C GLU A 279 -6.14 -11.65 -12.44
N ALA A 280 -5.83 -10.67 -11.59
CA ALA A 280 -4.49 -10.49 -11.04
C ALA A 280 -4.03 -11.67 -10.17
N LEU A 281 -4.94 -12.29 -9.40
CA LEU A 281 -4.63 -13.48 -8.60
C LEU A 281 -4.40 -14.73 -9.46
N ALA A 282 -5.01 -14.80 -10.64
CA ALA A 282 -4.86 -15.89 -11.62
C ALA A 282 -3.74 -15.65 -12.64
N ASP A 283 -3.04 -14.53 -12.57
CA ASP A 283 -1.97 -14.15 -13.50
C ASP A 283 -0.77 -15.11 -13.38
N GLU A 284 -0.16 -15.47 -14.52
CA GLU A 284 1.03 -16.35 -14.56
C GLU A 284 2.20 -15.81 -13.73
N GLN A 285 2.34 -14.50 -13.63
CA GLN A 285 3.37 -13.87 -12.80
C GLN A 285 3.07 -14.08 -11.31
N THR A 286 1.79 -14.08 -10.90
CA THR A 286 1.38 -14.40 -9.53
C THR A 286 1.76 -15.84 -9.19
N GLU A 287 1.49 -16.80 -10.08
CA GLU A 287 1.88 -18.19 -9.94
C GLU A 287 3.41 -18.34 -9.89
N ALA A 288 4.11 -17.82 -10.88
CA ALA A 288 5.58 -17.90 -11.00
C ALA A 288 6.31 -17.29 -9.80
N ARG A 289 5.72 -16.27 -9.18
CA ARG A 289 6.24 -15.63 -7.98
C ARG A 289 5.79 -16.30 -6.68
N GLY A 290 4.95 -17.34 -6.73
CA GLY A 290 4.33 -17.92 -5.54
C GLY A 290 3.58 -16.84 -4.73
N GLY A 291 2.75 -16.05 -5.42
CA GLY A 291 2.00 -14.93 -4.84
C GLY A 291 0.90 -15.37 -3.89
N LEU A 292 0.47 -16.63 -3.99
CA LEU A 292 -0.49 -17.26 -3.10
C LEU A 292 0.20 -18.35 -2.26
N VAL A 293 -0.26 -18.51 -1.01
CA VAL A 293 0.26 -19.53 -0.08
C VAL A 293 -0.88 -20.08 0.76
N GLU A 294 -0.90 -21.40 0.93
CA GLU A 294 -1.79 -22.05 1.88
C GLU A 294 -1.15 -22.06 3.27
N HIS A 295 -1.90 -21.68 4.28
CA HIS A 295 -1.51 -21.72 5.69
C HIS A 295 -2.67 -22.24 6.52
N GLU A 296 -2.48 -23.37 7.18
CA GLU A 296 -3.49 -24.02 8.03
C GLU A 296 -4.85 -24.20 7.32
N GLY A 297 -4.81 -24.63 6.04
CA GLY A 297 -6.01 -24.84 5.23
C GLY A 297 -6.64 -23.57 4.63
N VAL A 298 -6.07 -22.40 4.88
CA VAL A 298 -6.55 -21.12 4.33
C VAL A 298 -5.63 -20.62 3.25
N MET A 299 -6.15 -20.37 2.05
CA MET A 299 -5.39 -19.72 0.97
C MET A 299 -5.28 -18.23 1.25
N THR A 300 -4.07 -17.69 1.20
CA THR A 300 -3.79 -16.27 1.49
C THR A 300 -2.69 -15.71 0.61
N LEU A 301 -2.53 -14.38 0.60
CA LEU A 301 -1.46 -13.69 -0.12
C LEU A 301 -0.10 -13.99 0.53
N ALA A 302 0.90 -14.27 -0.29
CA ALA A 302 2.28 -14.45 0.18
C ALA A 302 2.89 -13.11 0.63
N SER A 303 3.93 -13.19 1.47
CA SER A 303 4.74 -12.00 1.79
C SER A 303 5.42 -11.47 0.51
N PRO A 304 5.45 -10.14 0.28
CA PRO A 304 6.22 -9.58 -0.84
C PRO A 304 7.73 -9.62 -0.60
N LEU A 305 8.18 -9.87 0.63
CA LEU A 305 9.61 -9.95 0.96
C LEU A 305 10.19 -11.26 0.46
N ARG A 306 11.21 -11.18 -0.40
CA ARG A 306 11.91 -12.33 -1.00
C ARG A 306 13.40 -12.19 -0.75
N PHE A 307 13.97 -13.18 -0.06
CA PHE A 307 15.42 -13.29 0.09
C PHE A 307 15.93 -14.33 -0.91
N LEU A 308 16.68 -13.87 -1.91
CA LEU A 308 17.34 -14.76 -2.84
C LEU A 308 18.56 -15.36 -2.14
N GLN A 309 18.62 -16.70 -2.08
CA GLN A 309 19.85 -17.38 -1.66
C GLN A 309 20.92 -17.11 -2.71
N PRO A 310 22.18 -16.85 -2.30
CA PRO A 310 23.29 -16.82 -3.25
C PRO A 310 23.29 -18.14 -4.01
N SER A 311 23.22 -18.11 -5.33
CA SER A 311 23.32 -19.31 -6.15
C SER A 311 24.69 -19.95 -5.90
N ASN A 312 24.72 -21.11 -5.24
CA ASN A 312 25.91 -21.95 -5.15
C ASN A 312 26.15 -22.71 -6.46
N GLU A 313 25.68 -22.23 -7.57
CA GLU A 313 26.08 -22.73 -8.88
C GLU A 313 27.45 -22.19 -9.23
N LYS A 314 28.49 -22.90 -8.77
CA LYS A 314 29.70 -23.00 -9.54
C LYS A 314 29.29 -23.74 -10.82
N SER A 315 29.13 -23.00 -11.91
CA SER A 315 29.13 -23.58 -13.23
C SER A 315 30.48 -24.29 -13.40
N ASP A 316 30.46 -25.60 -13.36
CA ASP A 316 31.54 -26.41 -13.93
C ASP A 316 31.59 -26.08 -15.43
N VAL A 317 32.60 -25.29 -15.82
CA VAL A 317 33.05 -25.16 -17.21
C VAL A 317 34.23 -26.07 -17.38
#